data_c8577acf56227c3fd632fbc4ac8a0e40
#
_entry.id   c8577acf56227c3fd632fbc4ac8a0e40
#
_cell.length_a   1.000
_cell.length_b   1.000
_cell.length_c   1.000
_cell.angle_alpha   90.00
_cell.angle_beta   90.00
_cell.angle_gamma   90.00
#
_symmetry.space_group_name_H-M   'P 1'
#
loop_
_entity.id
_entity.type
_entity.pdbx_description
1 polymer ?
#
loop_
_entity_poly.entity_id
_entity_poly.type
_entity_poly.pdbx_seq_one_letter_code
_entity_poly.pdbx_strand_id
1 'polypeptide(L)'
;IGITGLNPHCESVLKINEDEKYVSEAIKSLIKKKINVKGPFPADTIFLKKNRKKYNLVIGMYHDQVLTPIKTLFEYDAINITIGLPFIRVSPDHGPNESMLGKNKSNHSSLLNAIKFLDF
;
A
#
# COMPACT_ATOMS: atom_id res chain seq x y z
N ILE A 1 -1.60 -12.11 -3.23
CA ILE A 1 -0.86 -10.85 -3.15
C ILE A 1 -0.75 -10.26 -4.55
N GLY A 2 -1.06 -8.96 -4.73
CA GLY A 2 -0.79 -8.21 -5.95
C GLY A 2 0.43 -7.31 -5.75
N ILE A 3 1.35 -7.26 -6.71
CA ILE A 3 2.54 -6.41 -6.66
C ILE A 3 2.48 -5.40 -7.79
N THR A 4 2.70 -4.12 -7.51
CA THR A 4 2.81 -3.09 -8.54
C THR A 4 4.19 -3.13 -9.19
N GLY A 5 4.29 -2.63 -10.42
CA GLY A 5 5.58 -2.34 -11.02
C GLY A 5 6.19 -1.05 -10.48
N LEU A 6 7.46 -0.87 -10.74
CA LEU A 6 8.17 0.39 -10.49
C LEU A 6 7.78 1.42 -11.55
N ASN A 7 7.73 0.99 -12.83
CA ASN A 7 7.29 1.82 -13.93
C ASN A 7 5.75 1.90 -14.01
N PRO A 8 5.17 3.04 -14.42
CA PRO A 8 3.70 3.23 -14.46
C PRO A 8 2.94 2.14 -15.22
N HIS A 9 3.51 1.65 -16.33
CA HIS A 9 2.87 0.65 -17.20
C HIS A 9 3.51 -0.75 -17.09
N CYS A 10 4.46 -0.95 -16.17
CA CYS A 10 5.25 -2.19 -16.06
C CYS A 10 5.97 -2.57 -17.35
N GLU A 11 6.19 -1.61 -18.22
CA GLU A 11 6.82 -1.77 -19.52
C GLU A 11 7.94 -0.74 -19.69
N SER A 12 8.95 -1.09 -20.43
CA SER A 12 9.98 -0.17 -20.88
C SER A 12 10.34 -0.49 -22.32
N VAL A 13 10.56 0.55 -23.12
CA VAL A 13 11.13 0.45 -24.47
C VAL A 13 12.60 -0.03 -24.41
N LEU A 14 13.23 0.09 -23.24
CA LEU A 14 14.59 -0.36 -23.02
C LEU A 14 14.64 -1.87 -22.84
N LYS A 15 15.68 -2.51 -23.41
CA LYS A 15 15.93 -3.96 -23.30
C LYS A 15 16.14 -4.45 -21.86
N ILE A 16 16.49 -3.53 -20.95
CA ILE A 16 16.66 -3.80 -19.52
C ILE A 16 15.79 -2.79 -18.79
N ASN A 17 14.77 -3.26 -18.10
CA ASN A 17 13.95 -2.44 -17.22
C ASN A 17 13.95 -3.02 -15.81
N GLU A 18 13.72 -2.16 -14.83
CA GLU A 18 13.76 -2.51 -13.42
C GLU A 18 12.66 -3.50 -13.03
N ASP A 19 11.49 -3.39 -13.67
CA ASP A 19 10.36 -4.29 -13.41
C ASP A 19 10.68 -5.72 -13.82
N GLU A 20 11.33 -5.91 -14.96
CA GLU A 20 11.77 -7.24 -15.41
C GLU A 20 12.93 -7.75 -14.57
N LYS A 21 13.93 -6.92 -14.36
CA LYS A 21 15.18 -7.32 -13.72
C LYS A 21 15.04 -7.60 -12.21
N TYR A 22 14.20 -6.83 -11.51
CA TYR A 22 14.09 -6.93 -10.06
C TYR A 22 12.71 -7.40 -9.59
N VAL A 23 11.63 -6.75 -10.03
CA VAL A 23 10.28 -7.04 -9.52
C VAL A 23 9.83 -8.41 -10.00
N SER A 24 9.98 -8.73 -11.28
CA SER A 24 9.59 -10.02 -11.84
C SER A 24 10.41 -11.18 -11.26
N GLU A 25 11.71 -10.98 -11.05
CA GLU A 25 12.56 -12.00 -10.41
C GLU A 25 12.20 -12.22 -8.94
N ALA A 26 11.87 -11.17 -8.21
CA ALA A 26 11.36 -11.28 -6.84
C ALA A 26 10.04 -12.07 -6.79
N ILE A 27 9.11 -11.78 -7.71
CA ILE A 27 7.83 -12.50 -7.86
C ILE A 27 8.09 -13.98 -8.13
N LYS A 28 8.97 -14.33 -9.08
CA LYS A 28 9.35 -15.72 -9.37
C LYS A 28 9.92 -16.43 -8.15
N SER A 29 10.76 -15.74 -7.37
CA SER A 29 11.31 -16.27 -6.11
C SER A 29 10.25 -16.56 -5.08
N LEU A 30 9.25 -15.67 -4.92
CA LEU A 30 8.14 -15.85 -4.00
C LEU A 30 7.23 -17.02 -4.43
N ILE A 31 6.98 -17.17 -5.73
CA ILE A 31 6.21 -18.29 -6.29
C ILE A 31 6.91 -19.62 -6.00
N LYS A 32 8.25 -19.69 -6.16
CA LYS A 32 9.04 -20.89 -5.80
C LYS A 32 8.89 -21.25 -4.31
N LYS A 33 8.70 -20.26 -3.45
CA LYS A 33 8.40 -20.43 -2.01
C LYS A 33 6.92 -20.75 -1.73
N LYS A 34 6.11 -21.05 -2.75
CA LYS A 34 4.68 -21.33 -2.67
C LYS A 34 3.82 -20.17 -2.15
N ILE A 35 4.29 -18.93 -2.27
CA ILE A 35 3.51 -17.74 -1.95
C ILE A 35 2.65 -17.39 -3.16
N ASN A 36 1.34 -17.25 -2.94
CA ASN A 36 0.40 -16.86 -3.99
C ASN A 36 0.52 -15.36 -4.27
N VAL A 37 1.34 -15.02 -5.26
CA VAL A 37 1.65 -13.65 -5.65
C VAL A 37 1.52 -13.49 -7.16
N LYS A 38 1.07 -12.32 -7.61
CA LYS A 38 0.94 -11.94 -9.03
C LYS A 38 1.40 -10.51 -9.23
N GLY A 39 1.92 -10.22 -10.41
CA GLY A 39 2.44 -8.92 -10.84
C GLY A 39 3.59 -9.07 -11.85
N PRO A 40 4.32 -8.01 -12.16
CA PRO A 40 3.98 -6.64 -11.75
C PRO A 40 2.71 -6.13 -12.45
N PHE A 41 1.97 -5.27 -11.78
CA PHE A 41 0.77 -4.62 -12.33
C PHE A 41 0.95 -3.11 -12.36
N PRO A 42 0.36 -2.40 -13.36
CA PRO A 42 0.30 -0.95 -13.33
C PRO A 42 -0.40 -0.44 -12.07
N ALA A 43 0.23 0.52 -11.38
CA ALA A 43 -0.26 1.03 -10.10
C ALA A 43 -1.61 1.75 -10.22
N ASP A 44 -1.89 2.38 -11.37
CA ASP A 44 -3.14 3.09 -11.64
C ASP A 44 -4.35 2.15 -11.81
N THR A 45 -4.13 0.92 -12.26
CA THR A 45 -5.21 -0.01 -12.59
C THR A 45 -5.44 -1.09 -11.54
N ILE A 46 -4.45 -1.44 -10.73
CA ILE A 46 -4.60 -2.48 -9.70
C ILE A 46 -5.66 -2.10 -8.65
N PHE A 47 -5.81 -0.81 -8.35
CA PHE A 47 -6.77 -0.29 -7.36
C PHE A 47 -8.19 -0.13 -7.89
N LEU A 48 -8.44 -0.31 -9.19
CA LEU A 48 -9.80 -0.35 -9.71
C LEU A 48 -10.62 -1.42 -8.97
N LYS A 49 -11.89 -1.11 -8.65
CA LYS A 49 -12.77 -1.98 -7.82
C LYS A 49 -12.75 -3.45 -8.25
N LYS A 50 -12.79 -3.72 -9.57
CA LYS A 50 -12.74 -5.08 -10.15
C LYS A 50 -11.41 -5.79 -9.89
N ASN A 51 -10.30 -5.05 -9.90
CA ASN A 51 -8.96 -5.60 -9.77
C ASN A 51 -8.56 -5.78 -8.31
N ARG A 52 -8.70 -4.73 -7.47
CA ARG A 52 -8.31 -4.78 -6.05
C ARG A 52 -9.02 -5.88 -5.25
N LYS A 53 -10.26 -6.23 -5.61
CA LYS A 53 -11.02 -7.32 -4.97
C LYS A 53 -10.41 -8.72 -5.18
N LYS A 54 -9.47 -8.87 -6.11
CA LYS A 54 -8.79 -10.16 -6.38
C LYS A 54 -7.64 -10.43 -5.40
N TYR A 55 -7.25 -9.44 -4.61
CA TYR A 55 -6.06 -9.49 -3.75
C TYR A 55 -6.41 -9.11 -2.33
N ASN A 56 -5.93 -9.90 -1.36
CA ASN A 56 -6.01 -9.58 0.06
C ASN A 56 -4.93 -8.57 0.49
N LEU A 57 -3.86 -8.49 -0.30
CA LEU A 57 -2.74 -7.58 -0.07
C LEU A 57 -2.25 -7.02 -1.41
N VAL A 58 -2.00 -5.73 -1.46
CA VAL A 58 -1.32 -5.05 -2.56
C VAL A 58 -0.02 -4.45 -2.04
N ILE A 59 1.09 -4.75 -2.71
CA ILE A 59 2.41 -4.22 -2.40
C ILE A 59 2.77 -3.18 -3.46
N GLY A 60 3.01 -1.95 -3.04
CA GLY A 60 3.55 -0.88 -3.87
C GLY A 60 5.06 -0.78 -3.75
N MET A 61 5.71 -0.33 -4.81
CA MET A 61 7.16 -0.15 -4.85
C MET A 61 7.60 1.14 -4.14
N TYR A 62 6.72 2.12 -4.03
CA TYR A 62 6.96 3.36 -3.31
C TYR A 62 5.65 3.97 -2.79
N HIS A 63 5.79 4.92 -1.88
CA HIS A 63 4.75 5.53 -1.07
C HIS A 63 3.48 5.91 -1.86
N ASP A 64 3.61 6.72 -2.91
CA ASP A 64 2.44 7.29 -3.60
C ASP A 64 1.63 6.27 -4.40
N GLN A 65 2.26 5.16 -4.80
CA GLN A 65 1.53 4.08 -5.49
C GLN A 65 0.41 3.48 -4.64
N VAL A 66 0.56 3.51 -3.33
CA VAL A 66 -0.41 2.91 -2.40
C VAL A 66 -1.14 3.95 -1.57
N LEU A 67 -0.49 5.00 -1.09
CA LEU A 67 -1.16 5.97 -0.24
C LEU A 67 -2.12 6.88 -1.00
N THR A 68 -1.82 7.27 -2.23
CA THR A 68 -2.76 8.05 -3.05
C THR A 68 -4.10 7.32 -3.25
N PRO A 69 -4.14 6.07 -3.74
CA PRO A 69 -5.40 5.35 -3.85
C PRO A 69 -6.05 5.05 -2.49
N ILE A 70 -5.28 4.76 -1.43
CA ILE A 70 -5.84 4.54 -0.09
C ILE A 70 -6.55 5.80 0.42
N LYS A 71 -5.93 6.97 0.32
CA LYS A 71 -6.53 8.24 0.72
C LYS A 71 -7.77 8.58 -0.11
N THR A 72 -7.73 8.33 -1.41
CA THR A 72 -8.88 8.58 -2.29
C THR A 72 -10.06 7.65 -1.99
N LEU A 73 -9.80 6.39 -1.61
CA LEU A 73 -10.84 5.39 -1.40
C LEU A 73 -11.38 5.36 0.03
N PHE A 74 -10.56 5.68 1.02
CA PHE A 74 -10.86 5.47 2.44
C PHE A 74 -10.69 6.74 3.29
N GLU A 75 -10.23 7.84 2.69
CA GLU A 75 -10.09 9.15 3.34
C GLU A 75 -9.35 9.07 4.68
N TYR A 76 -10.08 9.22 5.78
CA TYR A 76 -9.54 9.22 7.15
C TYR A 76 -9.65 7.87 7.86
N ASP A 77 -10.12 6.81 7.20
CA ASP A 77 -10.31 5.50 7.85
C ASP A 77 -9.05 4.64 7.88
N ALA A 78 -8.04 5.00 7.08
CA ALA A 78 -6.79 4.27 7.00
C ALA A 78 -5.95 4.40 8.29
N ILE A 79 -5.21 3.34 8.61
CA ILE A 79 -4.23 3.29 9.70
C ILE A 79 -2.88 2.85 9.16
N ASN A 80 -1.81 3.20 9.88
CA ASN A 80 -0.45 2.79 9.57
C ASN A 80 0.01 1.73 10.58
N ILE A 81 0.43 0.57 10.08
CA ILE A 81 0.94 -0.54 10.88
C ILE A 81 2.38 -0.84 10.46
N THR A 82 3.31 -0.80 11.40
CA THR A 82 4.70 -1.18 11.15
C THR A 82 4.89 -2.67 11.42
N ILE A 83 5.30 -3.40 10.40
CA ILE A 83 5.51 -4.86 10.48
C ILE A 83 7.01 -5.15 10.67
N GLY A 84 7.32 -6.24 11.39
CA GLY A 84 8.71 -6.70 11.60
C GLY A 84 9.34 -6.21 12.90
N LEU A 85 8.61 -5.52 13.76
CA LEU A 85 9.04 -5.15 15.10
C LEU A 85 8.66 -6.24 16.12
N PRO A 86 9.39 -6.37 17.26
CA PRO A 86 9.04 -7.30 18.34
C PRO A 86 7.82 -6.85 19.17
N PHE A 87 7.17 -5.77 18.81
CA PHE A 87 5.97 -5.22 19.41
C PHE A 87 5.05 -4.66 18.31
N ILE A 88 3.76 -4.52 18.61
CA ILE A 88 2.79 -3.93 17.71
C ILE A 88 2.98 -2.41 17.70
N ARG A 89 3.22 -1.84 16.52
CA ARG A 89 3.25 -0.40 16.29
C ARG A 89 2.18 -0.01 15.28
N VAL A 90 1.19 0.69 15.75
CA VAL A 90 0.11 1.25 14.93
C VAL A 90 0.02 2.75 15.17
N SER A 91 -0.34 3.50 14.16
CA SER A 91 -0.57 4.94 14.26
C SER A 91 -1.65 5.39 13.29
N PRO A 92 -2.27 6.56 13.52
CA PRO A 92 -3.09 7.20 12.51
C PRO A 92 -2.32 7.40 11.20
N ASP A 93 -3.02 7.27 10.09
CA ASP A 93 -2.45 7.50 8.76
C ASP A 93 -2.77 8.93 8.28
N HIS A 94 -2.21 9.93 8.97
CA HIS A 94 -2.31 11.34 8.59
C HIS A 94 -1.01 12.09 8.87
N GLY A 95 -0.81 13.21 8.14
CA GLY A 95 0.32 14.12 8.35
C GLY A 95 0.14 15.03 9.59
N PRO A 96 1.05 15.97 9.82
CA PRO A 96 1.10 16.81 11.03
C PRO A 96 -0.09 17.76 11.23
N ASN A 97 -0.94 17.98 10.25
CA ASN A 97 -2.21 18.73 10.35
C ASN A 97 -2.13 20.09 11.08
N GLU A 98 -1.05 20.83 10.87
CA GLU A 98 -0.76 22.09 11.57
C GLU A 98 -1.88 23.13 11.43
N SER A 99 -2.57 23.14 10.28
CA SER A 99 -3.69 24.05 10.02
C SER A 99 -4.88 23.86 10.96
N MET A 100 -4.97 22.76 11.68
CA MET A 100 -6.05 22.44 12.63
C MET A 100 -5.69 22.65 14.09
N LEU A 101 -4.43 23.04 14.38
CA LEU A 101 -3.95 23.28 15.72
C LEU A 101 -4.84 24.34 16.43
N GLY A 102 -5.32 24.01 17.65
CA GLY A 102 -6.17 24.89 18.46
C GLY A 102 -7.60 25.07 17.95
N LYS A 103 -7.99 24.49 16.79
CA LYS A 103 -9.33 24.68 16.22
C LYS A 103 -10.38 23.65 16.65
N ASN A 104 -9.96 22.56 17.29
CA ASN A 104 -10.83 21.45 17.71
C ASN A 104 -11.72 20.90 16.58
N LYS A 105 -11.18 20.84 15.34
CA LYS A 105 -11.88 20.41 14.12
C LYS A 105 -11.21 19.25 13.40
N SER A 106 -10.17 18.66 13.98
CA SER A 106 -9.45 17.53 13.40
C SER A 106 -10.34 16.29 13.31
N ASN A 107 -10.26 15.56 12.20
CA ASN A 107 -10.93 14.28 12.08
C ASN A 107 -10.15 13.22 12.87
N HIS A 108 -10.83 12.56 13.81
CA HIS A 108 -10.22 11.57 14.72
C HIS A 108 -10.42 10.12 14.26
N SER A 109 -11.06 9.86 13.12
CA SER A 109 -11.40 8.51 12.66
C SER A 109 -10.17 7.59 12.57
N SER A 110 -9.08 8.07 11.99
CA SER A 110 -7.85 7.28 11.86
C SER A 110 -7.26 6.90 13.23
N LEU A 111 -7.26 7.81 14.22
CA LEU A 111 -6.81 7.51 15.58
C LEU A 111 -7.73 6.46 16.25
N LEU A 112 -9.04 6.64 16.13
CA LEU A 112 -10.01 5.71 16.68
C LEU A 112 -9.86 4.32 16.07
N ASN A 113 -9.67 4.23 14.75
CA ASN A 113 -9.43 2.96 14.07
C ASN A 113 -8.10 2.32 14.48
N ALA A 114 -7.06 3.11 14.69
CA ALA A 114 -5.79 2.62 15.21
C ALA A 114 -5.92 2.03 16.64
N ILE A 115 -6.70 2.66 17.52
CA ILE A 115 -6.99 2.14 18.86
C ILE A 115 -7.81 0.85 18.76
N LYS A 116 -8.89 0.85 17.98
CA LYS A 116 -9.73 -0.35 17.78
C LYS A 116 -8.97 -1.53 17.22
N PHE A 117 -7.95 -1.29 16.42
CA PHE A 117 -7.09 -2.35 15.89
C PHE A 117 -6.27 -3.06 16.99
N LEU A 118 -6.05 -2.42 18.13
CA LEU A 118 -5.34 -2.98 19.28
C LEU A 118 -6.27 -3.71 20.27
N ASP A 119 -7.58 -3.48 20.18
CA ASP A 119 -8.59 -4.19 20.98
C ASP A 119 -8.85 -5.58 20.34
N PHE A 120 -8.10 -6.55 20.80
CA PHE A 120 -8.29 -7.98 20.50
C PHE A 120 -9.05 -8.68 21.60
#